data_d60d146f8a6dd948e5c4fc0fcecae083
#
_entry.id   d60d146f8a6dd948e5c4fc0fcecae083
#
_cell.length_a   1.000
_cell.length_b   1.000
_cell.length_c   1.000
_cell.angle_alpha   90.00
_cell.angle_beta   90.00
_cell.angle_gamma   90.00
#
_symmetry.space_group_name_H-M   'P 1'
#
loop_
_entity.id
_entity.type
_entity.pdbx_description
1 polymer ?
#
loop_
_entity_poly.entity_id
_entity_poly.type
_entity_poly.pdbx_seq_one_letter_code
_entity_poly.pdbx_strand_id
1 'polypeptide(L)'
;NNKQTAEKNSWIEKESWLTKSNIKFDVLFGGFKVTSTLYDIDVTGYNQGSNKLRLFDVDTVNEALVKDGINFDKEDIKENLTLFLYPDDSDEAGHLLRIYQQYFMVSNAAQLIILEAEENRYDLHKLDEHAVVQINDTHPSMVIPELIRLLGEKGIEMQEAIGIVTRMCAYTNHT
;
A
#
# COMPACT_ATOMS: atom_id res chain seq x y z
N ASN A 1 11.09 21.11 23.67
CA ASN A 1 11.91 20.34 22.73
C ASN A 1 10.97 19.58 21.79
N ASN A 2 10.69 20.16 20.60
CA ASN A 2 9.96 19.48 19.53
C ASN A 2 10.91 18.50 18.83
N LYS A 3 11.23 17.40 19.50
CA LYS A 3 11.98 16.32 18.86
C LYS A 3 10.96 15.29 18.40
N GLN A 4 10.82 15.16 17.10
CA GLN A 4 10.03 14.07 16.51
C GLN A 4 10.77 12.76 16.80
N THR A 5 10.11 11.84 17.46
CA THR A 5 10.64 10.50 17.71
C THR A 5 9.85 9.52 16.87
N ALA A 6 10.52 8.64 16.15
CA ALA A 6 9.88 7.53 15.48
C ALA A 6 9.28 6.59 16.53
N GLU A 7 7.97 6.35 16.46
CA GLU A 7 7.34 5.35 17.32
C GLU A 7 7.63 3.94 16.81
N LYS A 8 7.94 3.06 17.75
CA LYS A 8 8.31 1.67 17.53
C LYS A 8 7.07 0.81 17.33
N ASN A 9 6.31 1.05 16.28
CA ASN A 9 5.19 0.19 15.92
C ASN A 9 5.37 -0.30 14.50
N SER A 10 5.52 -1.61 14.31
CA SER A 10 5.37 -2.19 12.99
C SER A 10 3.95 -1.93 12.49
N TRP A 11 3.75 -1.86 11.19
CA TRP A 11 2.42 -1.70 10.61
C TRP A 11 1.48 -2.84 11.01
N ILE A 12 2.06 -3.98 11.29
CA ILE A 12 1.34 -5.19 11.66
C ILE A 12 1.93 -5.72 12.97
N GLU A 13 1.19 -5.57 14.04
CA GLU A 13 1.47 -6.28 15.29
C GLU A 13 0.95 -7.72 15.17
N LYS A 14 1.64 -8.67 15.80
CA LYS A 14 1.24 -10.08 15.83
C LYS A 14 0.04 -10.28 16.74
N GLU A 15 -1.10 -9.75 16.36
CA GLU A 15 -2.36 -9.88 17.10
C GLU A 15 -3.19 -11.05 16.57
N SER A 16 -3.94 -11.68 17.45
CA SER A 16 -4.77 -12.86 17.14
C SER A 16 -5.92 -12.60 16.16
N TRP A 17 -6.27 -11.33 15.95
CA TRP A 17 -7.34 -10.86 15.08
C TRP A 17 -6.87 -10.57 13.64
N LEU A 18 -5.56 -10.62 13.39
CA LEU A 18 -4.97 -10.51 12.06
C LEU A 18 -4.99 -11.85 11.34
N THR A 19 -5.51 -11.86 10.14
CA THR A 19 -5.47 -13.04 9.26
C THR A 19 -4.42 -12.86 8.17
N LYS A 20 -3.36 -13.64 8.25
CA LYS A 20 -2.35 -13.71 7.19
C LYS A 20 -2.92 -14.48 6.00
N SER A 21 -2.96 -13.85 4.84
CA SER A 21 -3.37 -14.51 3.60
C SER A 21 -2.19 -15.20 2.90
N ASN A 22 -2.51 -15.95 1.84
CA ASN A 22 -1.51 -16.50 0.92
C ASN A 22 -1.24 -15.58 -0.28
N ILE A 23 -1.85 -14.40 -0.31
CA ILE A 23 -1.70 -13.44 -1.40
C ILE A 23 -0.42 -12.65 -1.19
N LYS A 24 0.42 -12.66 -2.21
CA LYS A 24 1.68 -11.94 -2.25
C LYS A 24 1.77 -11.11 -3.51
N PHE A 25 2.40 -9.96 -3.38
CA PHE A 25 2.69 -9.08 -4.52
C PHE A 25 4.15 -8.69 -4.52
N ASP A 26 4.67 -8.48 -5.72
CA ASP A 26 5.97 -7.86 -5.94
C ASP A 26 5.76 -6.38 -6.26
N VAL A 27 6.43 -5.53 -5.49
CA VAL A 27 6.48 -4.09 -5.75
C VAL A 27 7.86 -3.75 -6.30
N LEU A 28 7.88 -3.18 -7.51
CA LEU A 28 9.11 -2.81 -8.20
C LEU A 28 9.45 -1.35 -7.91
N PHE A 29 10.61 -1.15 -7.32
CA PHE A 29 11.25 0.16 -7.19
C PHE A 29 12.39 0.26 -8.20
N GLY A 30 12.80 1.45 -8.56
CA GLY A 30 13.72 1.71 -9.67
C GLY A 30 15.08 0.99 -9.69
N GLY A 31 15.40 0.14 -8.75
CA GLY A 31 16.64 -0.65 -8.70
C GLY A 31 16.52 -1.92 -7.87
N PHE A 32 15.36 -2.16 -7.27
CA PHE A 32 15.12 -3.34 -6.45
C PHE A 32 13.63 -3.71 -6.41
N LYS A 33 13.37 -4.88 -5.90
CA LYS A 33 12.03 -5.44 -5.73
C LYS A 33 11.80 -5.82 -4.27
N VAL A 34 10.58 -5.59 -3.79
CA VAL A 34 10.12 -6.01 -2.48
C VAL A 34 8.90 -6.90 -2.62
N THR A 35 8.91 -8.05 -1.96
CA THR A 35 7.74 -8.94 -1.89
C THR A 35 6.95 -8.64 -0.63
N SER A 36 5.65 -8.50 -0.78
CA SER A 36 4.71 -8.25 0.30
C SER A 36 3.74 -9.40 0.50
N THR A 37 3.18 -9.50 1.70
CA THR A 37 2.07 -10.39 2.04
C THR A 37 0.88 -9.56 2.46
N LEU A 38 -0.32 -9.93 1.98
CA LEU A 38 -1.59 -9.35 2.40
C LEU A 38 -2.04 -9.91 3.75
N TYR A 39 -2.47 -9.02 4.63
CA TYR A 39 -3.12 -9.33 5.90
C TYR A 39 -4.51 -8.70 5.93
N ASP A 40 -5.48 -9.46 6.39
CA ASP A 40 -6.87 -9.02 6.54
C ASP A 40 -7.24 -8.83 8.01
N ILE A 41 -8.01 -7.79 8.27
CA ILE A 41 -8.67 -7.52 9.53
C ILE A 41 -10.15 -7.35 9.26
N ASP A 42 -10.98 -8.16 9.90
CA ASP A 42 -12.43 -8.00 9.79
C ASP A 42 -12.89 -6.86 10.70
N VAL A 43 -13.52 -5.86 10.09
CA VAL A 43 -14.14 -4.73 10.79
C VAL A 43 -15.65 -4.97 10.83
N THR A 44 -16.15 -5.31 12.01
CA THR A 44 -17.59 -5.57 12.24
C THR A 44 -18.39 -4.28 12.07
N GLY A 45 -19.40 -4.34 11.22
CA GLY A 45 -20.34 -3.25 11.00
C GLY A 45 -21.69 -3.48 11.68
N TYR A 46 -22.61 -2.58 11.39
CA TYR A 46 -23.99 -2.67 11.84
C TYR A 46 -24.76 -3.74 11.04
N ASN A 47 -25.77 -4.37 11.65
CA ASN A 47 -26.63 -5.41 11.04
C ASN A 47 -25.87 -6.62 10.46
N GLN A 48 -24.90 -7.15 11.20
CA GLN A 48 -24.10 -8.31 10.78
C GLN A 48 -23.27 -8.09 9.49
N GLY A 49 -23.17 -6.86 9.01
CA GLY A 49 -22.23 -6.49 7.96
C GLY A 49 -20.80 -6.44 8.48
N SER A 50 -19.85 -6.77 7.63
CA SER A 50 -18.43 -6.56 7.92
C SER A 50 -17.71 -5.98 6.71
N ASN A 51 -16.72 -5.16 6.99
CA ASN A 51 -15.74 -4.71 6.01
C ASN A 51 -14.39 -5.33 6.32
N LYS A 52 -13.48 -5.30 5.37
CA LYS A 52 -12.10 -5.71 5.59
C LYS A 52 -11.17 -4.52 5.55
N LEU A 53 -10.35 -4.38 6.58
CA LEU A 53 -9.15 -3.57 6.50
C LEU A 53 -8.03 -4.48 5.98
N ARG A 54 -7.36 -4.04 4.93
CA ARG A 54 -6.32 -4.79 4.25
C ARG A 54 -4.99 -4.09 4.41
N LEU A 55 -4.03 -4.81 4.93
CA LEU A 55 -2.69 -4.33 5.20
C LEU A 55 -1.68 -5.17 4.44
N PHE A 56 -0.57 -4.55 4.09
CA PHE A 56 0.53 -5.22 3.39
C PHE A 56 1.80 -5.08 4.20
N ASP A 57 2.51 -6.18 4.37
CA ASP A 57 3.79 -6.19 5.06
C ASP A 57 4.87 -6.80 4.17
N VAL A 58 6.11 -6.35 4.33
CA VAL A 58 7.24 -6.92 3.60
C VAL A 58 7.64 -8.25 4.22
N ASP A 59 7.96 -9.22 3.39
CA ASP A 59 8.37 -10.55 3.85
C ASP A 59 9.76 -10.58 4.51
N THR A 60 10.55 -9.54 4.32
CA THR A 60 11.98 -9.51 4.68
C THR A 60 12.32 -8.60 5.87
N VAL A 61 11.32 -8.13 6.65
CA VAL A 61 11.58 -7.26 7.81
C VAL A 61 12.44 -7.99 8.84
N ASN A 62 13.62 -7.45 9.09
CA ASN A 62 14.48 -7.92 10.17
C ASN A 62 14.05 -7.29 11.50
N GLU A 63 13.21 -7.99 12.24
CA GLU A 63 12.72 -7.56 13.55
C GLU A 63 13.85 -7.30 14.58
N ALA A 64 15.07 -7.78 14.32
CA ALA A 64 16.21 -7.56 15.21
C ALA A 64 16.64 -6.09 15.26
N LEU A 65 16.37 -5.30 14.20
CA LEU A 65 16.67 -3.87 14.14
C LEU A 65 15.77 -3.03 15.07
N VAL A 66 14.65 -3.60 15.52
CA VAL A 66 13.64 -2.88 16.33
C VAL A 66 13.94 -2.93 17.84
N LYS A 67 14.81 -3.84 18.29
CA LYS A 67 14.94 -4.16 19.73
C LYS A 67 15.54 -3.04 20.57
N ASP A 68 16.30 -2.12 20.02
CA ASP A 68 17.04 -1.17 20.84
C ASP A 68 16.61 0.31 20.72
N GLY A 69 15.55 0.62 20.01
CA GLY A 69 14.93 1.94 20.00
C GLY A 69 15.77 3.06 19.42
N ILE A 70 16.83 2.76 18.69
CA ILE A 70 17.85 3.70 18.27
C ILE A 70 18.15 3.53 16.78
N ASN A 71 18.11 4.65 16.05
CA ASN A 71 18.64 4.82 14.70
C ASN A 71 18.49 3.59 13.75
N PHE A 72 17.28 3.43 13.19
CA PHE A 72 17.17 2.59 12.01
C PHE A 72 17.88 3.29 10.83
N ASP A 73 18.54 2.49 10.02
CA ASP A 73 19.14 2.98 8.78
C ASP A 73 18.05 3.26 7.76
N LYS A 74 17.71 4.53 7.57
CA LYS A 74 16.73 5.00 6.59
C LYS A 74 17.16 4.68 5.16
N GLU A 75 18.45 4.45 4.94
CA GLU A 75 18.99 4.13 3.62
C GLU A 75 18.69 2.70 3.20
N ASP A 76 18.48 1.78 4.14
CA ASP A 76 18.02 0.43 3.82
C ASP A 76 16.49 0.34 3.72
N ILE A 77 15.97 0.88 2.63
CA ILE A 77 14.53 0.96 2.38
C ILE A 77 13.84 -0.40 2.39
N LYS A 78 14.54 -1.46 1.94
CA LYS A 78 13.96 -2.81 1.88
C LYS A 78 13.62 -3.36 3.25
N GLU A 79 14.47 -3.08 4.24
CA GLU A 79 14.31 -3.58 5.60
C GLU A 79 13.42 -2.67 6.44
N ASN A 80 13.41 -1.36 6.14
CA ASN A 80 12.72 -0.37 6.95
C ASN A 80 11.32 0.00 6.45
N LEU A 81 10.92 -0.49 5.28
CA LEU A 81 9.74 -0.02 4.57
C LEU A 81 8.45 -0.11 5.39
N THR A 82 8.26 -1.18 6.15
CA THR A 82 7.07 -1.40 7.00
C THR A 82 7.39 -1.43 8.50
N LEU A 83 8.61 -1.09 8.86
CA LEU A 83 9.09 -1.17 10.24
C LEU A 83 8.50 -0.06 11.12
N PHE A 84 8.29 1.12 10.55
CA PHE A 84 7.75 2.28 11.24
C PHE A 84 6.56 2.85 10.51
N LEU A 85 5.47 3.09 11.23
CA LEU A 85 4.28 3.72 10.67
C LEU A 85 4.56 5.20 10.30
N TYR A 86 5.29 5.90 11.18
CA TYR A 86 5.71 7.28 10.98
C TYR A 86 7.23 7.38 11.17
N PRO A 87 8.02 7.22 10.09
CA PRO A 87 9.45 7.41 10.19
C PRO A 87 9.79 8.88 10.40
N ASP A 88 10.94 9.14 10.99
CA ASP A 88 11.51 10.49 11.03
C ASP A 88 11.81 10.97 9.60
N ASP A 89 11.15 12.03 9.19
CA ASP A 89 11.26 12.64 7.86
C ASP A 89 11.91 14.02 7.89
N SER A 90 12.75 14.28 8.88
CA SER A 90 13.47 15.55 9.02
C SER A 90 14.61 15.76 8.01
N ASP A 91 14.98 14.72 7.28
CA ASP A 91 16.04 14.72 6.26
C ASP A 91 15.58 14.10 4.93
N GLU A 92 16.45 14.17 3.91
CA GLU A 92 16.15 13.63 2.58
C GLU A 92 15.92 12.12 2.58
N ALA A 93 16.65 11.36 3.38
CA ALA A 93 16.49 9.92 3.47
C ALA A 93 15.12 9.55 4.07
N GLY A 94 14.66 10.28 5.06
CA GLY A 94 13.33 10.14 5.64
C GLY A 94 12.21 10.52 4.66
N HIS A 95 12.37 11.61 3.92
CA HIS A 95 11.44 11.98 2.85
C HIS A 95 11.36 10.89 1.79
N LEU A 96 12.49 10.35 1.36
CA LEU A 96 12.55 9.28 0.39
C LEU A 96 11.85 8.00 0.92
N LEU A 97 12.15 7.61 2.15
CA LEU A 97 11.49 6.46 2.79
C LEU A 97 9.96 6.62 2.80
N ARG A 98 9.43 7.80 3.12
CA ARG A 98 7.99 8.07 3.07
C ARG A 98 7.40 7.92 1.68
N ILE A 99 8.09 8.39 0.64
CA ILE A 99 7.65 8.20 -0.74
C ILE A 99 7.60 6.71 -1.10
N TYR A 100 8.62 5.95 -0.72
CA TYR A 100 8.64 4.50 -0.94
C TYR A 100 7.52 3.78 -0.17
N GLN A 101 7.24 4.18 1.06
CA GLN A 101 6.12 3.65 1.84
C GLN A 101 4.78 3.92 1.15
N GLN A 102 4.57 5.14 0.67
CA GLN A 102 3.34 5.52 -0.04
C GLN A 102 3.19 4.70 -1.32
N TYR A 103 4.25 4.58 -2.11
CA TYR A 103 4.22 3.78 -3.33
C TYR A 103 4.00 2.29 -3.03
N PHE A 104 4.67 1.75 -2.01
CA PHE A 104 4.45 0.37 -1.57
C PHE A 104 2.98 0.09 -1.26
N MET A 105 2.34 0.94 -0.48
CA MET A 105 0.92 0.78 -0.15
C MET A 105 0.02 0.82 -1.37
N VAL A 106 0.16 1.82 -2.23
CA VAL A 106 -0.74 2.00 -3.38
C VAL A 106 -0.51 0.95 -4.46
N SER A 107 0.74 0.52 -4.67
CA SER A 107 1.04 -0.54 -5.63
C SER A 107 0.41 -1.88 -5.21
N ASN A 108 0.54 -2.25 -3.94
CA ASN A 108 -0.10 -3.43 -3.39
C ASN A 108 -1.64 -3.36 -3.51
N ALA A 109 -2.23 -2.23 -3.14
CA ALA A 109 -3.67 -2.03 -3.25
C ALA A 109 -4.17 -2.10 -4.69
N ALA A 110 -3.47 -1.48 -5.63
CA ALA A 110 -3.80 -1.51 -7.05
C ALA A 110 -3.69 -2.93 -7.63
N GLN A 111 -2.63 -3.67 -7.28
CA GLN A 111 -2.46 -5.07 -7.68
C GLN A 111 -3.59 -5.95 -7.13
N LEU A 112 -4.03 -5.71 -5.89
CA LEU A 112 -5.14 -6.43 -5.29
C LEU A 112 -6.46 -6.16 -6.02
N ILE A 113 -6.73 -4.91 -6.40
CA ILE A 113 -7.92 -4.55 -7.19
C ILE A 113 -7.95 -5.34 -8.51
N ILE A 114 -6.82 -5.36 -9.22
CA ILE A 114 -6.71 -6.10 -10.49
C ILE A 114 -6.89 -7.60 -10.25
N LEU A 115 -6.24 -8.17 -9.24
CA LEU A 115 -6.36 -9.59 -8.89
C LEU A 115 -7.83 -9.98 -8.60
N GLU A 116 -8.52 -9.21 -7.75
CA GLU A 116 -9.91 -9.47 -7.41
C GLU A 116 -10.84 -9.35 -8.64
N ALA A 117 -10.58 -8.42 -9.54
CA ALA A 117 -11.32 -8.28 -10.77
C ALA A 117 -11.14 -9.52 -11.67
N GLU A 118 -9.90 -10.01 -11.81
CA GLU A 118 -9.59 -11.21 -12.58
C GLU A 118 -10.21 -12.48 -11.96
N GLU A 119 -10.14 -12.64 -10.63
CA GLU A 119 -10.75 -13.76 -9.91
C GLU A 119 -12.28 -13.80 -10.09
N ASN A 120 -12.91 -12.63 -10.10
CA ASN A 120 -14.34 -12.49 -10.36
C ASN A 120 -14.69 -12.50 -11.85
N ARG A 121 -13.71 -12.63 -12.74
CA ARG A 121 -13.87 -12.63 -14.20
C ARG A 121 -14.50 -11.36 -14.74
N TYR A 122 -14.23 -10.23 -14.11
CA TYR A 122 -14.66 -8.93 -14.62
C TYR A 122 -13.81 -8.51 -15.81
N ASP A 123 -14.44 -7.85 -16.76
CA ASP A 123 -13.75 -7.25 -17.89
C ASP A 123 -12.96 -6.01 -17.41
N LEU A 124 -11.64 -6.07 -17.51
CA LEU A 124 -10.77 -4.96 -17.08
C LEU A 124 -11.00 -3.68 -17.89
N HIS A 125 -11.55 -3.77 -19.11
CA HIS A 125 -11.99 -2.61 -19.90
C HIS A 125 -13.17 -1.86 -19.26
N LYS A 126 -13.84 -2.49 -18.29
CA LYS A 126 -14.96 -1.97 -17.51
C LYS A 126 -14.69 -2.00 -16.01
N LEU A 127 -13.45 -1.91 -15.61
CA LEU A 127 -13.06 -1.98 -14.19
C LEU A 127 -13.76 -0.91 -13.36
N ASP A 128 -14.05 0.24 -13.93
CA ASP A 128 -14.79 1.34 -13.30
C ASP A 128 -16.26 1.01 -12.97
N GLU A 129 -16.84 -0.06 -13.53
CA GLU A 129 -18.16 -0.56 -13.16
C GLU A 129 -18.12 -1.43 -11.89
N HIS A 130 -16.94 -1.91 -11.50
CA HIS A 130 -16.75 -2.91 -10.44
C HIS A 130 -15.91 -2.44 -9.26
N ALA A 131 -15.10 -1.43 -9.43
CA ALA A 131 -14.20 -0.94 -8.40
C ALA A 131 -14.19 0.60 -8.34
N VAL A 132 -14.21 1.11 -7.11
CA VAL A 132 -14.09 2.53 -6.79
C VAL A 132 -12.95 2.73 -5.81
N VAL A 133 -12.14 3.74 -6.05
CA VAL A 133 -11.03 4.12 -5.17
C VAL A 133 -11.28 5.51 -4.60
N GLN A 134 -11.45 5.59 -3.28
CA GLN A 134 -11.47 6.87 -2.58
C GLN A 134 -10.05 7.20 -2.14
N ILE A 135 -9.50 8.27 -2.69
CA ILE A 135 -8.17 8.78 -2.35
C ILE A 135 -8.31 9.77 -1.21
N ASN A 136 -7.75 9.41 -0.07
CA ASN A 136 -7.83 10.18 1.16
C ASN A 136 -6.55 10.98 1.35
N ASP A 137 -6.60 12.28 1.04
CA ASP A 137 -5.46 13.20 0.98
C ASP A 137 -4.44 12.84 -0.13
N THR A 138 -3.29 13.51 -0.14
CA THR A 138 -2.26 13.37 -1.19
C THR A 138 -1.42 12.10 -1.06
N HIS A 139 -1.34 11.52 0.14
CA HIS A 139 -0.47 10.38 0.44
C HIS A 139 -0.68 9.18 -0.49
N PRO A 140 -1.92 8.73 -0.79
CA PRO A 140 -2.16 7.61 -1.70
C PRO A 140 -2.39 8.03 -3.16
N SER A 141 -2.11 9.26 -3.55
CA SER A 141 -2.42 9.78 -4.90
C SER A 141 -1.71 9.02 -6.04
N MET A 142 -0.57 8.39 -5.74
CA MET A 142 0.16 7.56 -6.71
C MET A 142 -0.62 6.31 -7.16
N VAL A 143 -1.74 5.98 -6.52
CA VAL A 143 -2.62 4.90 -6.99
C VAL A 143 -3.14 5.14 -8.40
N ILE A 144 -3.32 6.40 -8.79
CA ILE A 144 -3.78 6.77 -10.14
C ILE A 144 -2.80 6.31 -11.22
N PRO A 145 -1.55 6.79 -11.24
CA PRO A 145 -0.59 6.33 -12.26
C PRO A 145 -0.27 4.84 -12.12
N GLU A 146 -0.32 4.27 -10.92
CA GLU A 146 -0.07 2.84 -10.73
C GLU A 146 -1.17 1.96 -11.36
N LEU A 147 -2.44 2.31 -11.18
CA LEU A 147 -3.54 1.61 -11.85
C LEU A 147 -3.43 1.72 -13.38
N ILE A 148 -3.10 2.91 -13.90
CA ILE A 148 -2.88 3.09 -15.35
C ILE A 148 -1.74 2.19 -15.84
N ARG A 149 -0.64 2.14 -15.12
CA ARG A 149 0.50 1.28 -15.45
C ARG A 149 0.11 -0.20 -15.47
N LEU A 150 -0.58 -0.67 -14.43
CA LEU A 150 -1.01 -2.07 -14.31
C LEU A 150 -2.02 -2.46 -15.40
N LEU A 151 -2.98 -1.59 -15.71
CA LEU A 151 -3.90 -1.82 -16.82
C LEU A 151 -3.16 -1.89 -18.16
N GLY A 152 -2.13 -1.06 -18.35
CA GLY A 152 -1.24 -1.14 -19.52
C GLY A 152 -0.49 -2.47 -19.63
N GLU A 153 -0.01 -3.03 -18.51
CA GLU A 153 0.60 -4.37 -18.48
C GLU A 153 -0.39 -5.48 -18.84
N LYS A 154 -1.69 -5.26 -18.62
CA LYS A 154 -2.78 -6.15 -19.04
C LYS A 154 -3.21 -5.93 -20.50
N GLY A 155 -2.54 -5.06 -21.22
CA GLY A 155 -2.79 -4.80 -22.64
C GLY A 155 -3.84 -3.73 -22.93
N ILE A 156 -4.30 -2.99 -21.95
CA ILE A 156 -5.23 -1.87 -22.13
C ILE A 156 -4.45 -0.65 -22.61
N GLU A 157 -4.93 -0.02 -23.66
CA GLU A 157 -4.29 1.17 -24.25
C GLU A 157 -4.32 2.35 -23.27
N MET A 158 -3.27 3.17 -23.27
CA MET A 158 -3.06 4.20 -22.25
C MET A 158 -4.24 5.18 -22.13
N GLN A 159 -4.79 5.64 -23.24
CA GLN A 159 -5.90 6.61 -23.18
C GLN A 159 -7.17 5.98 -22.62
N GLU A 160 -7.40 4.71 -22.92
CA GLU A 160 -8.49 3.94 -22.33
C GLU A 160 -8.26 3.72 -20.83
N ALA A 161 -7.06 3.32 -20.42
CA ALA A 161 -6.69 3.15 -19.01
C ALA A 161 -6.88 4.45 -18.21
N ILE A 162 -6.47 5.59 -18.75
CA ILE A 162 -6.71 6.92 -18.16
C ILE A 162 -8.21 7.15 -17.99
N GLY A 163 -9.02 6.84 -18.99
CA GLY A 163 -10.46 7.00 -18.95
C GLY A 163 -11.11 6.14 -17.85
N ILE A 164 -10.72 4.87 -17.75
CA ILE A 164 -11.18 3.94 -16.70
C ILE A 164 -10.82 4.48 -15.32
N VAL A 165 -9.55 4.78 -15.08
CA VAL A 165 -9.06 5.25 -13.77
C VAL A 165 -9.68 6.60 -13.38
N THR A 166 -9.94 7.47 -14.34
CA THR A 166 -10.65 8.74 -14.08
C THR A 166 -12.05 8.52 -13.52
N ARG A 167 -12.76 7.49 -13.99
CA ARG A 167 -14.10 7.15 -13.48
C ARG A 167 -14.07 6.37 -12.18
N MET A 168 -12.96 5.69 -11.87
CA MET A 168 -12.79 4.92 -10.64
C MET A 168 -12.47 5.77 -9.42
N CYS A 169 -11.71 6.85 -9.59
CA CYS A 169 -11.09 7.56 -8.49
C CYS A 169 -11.89 8.77 -8.04
N ALA A 170 -12.06 8.90 -6.74
CA ALA A 170 -12.54 10.10 -6.07
C ALA A 170 -11.47 10.59 -5.08
N TYR A 171 -11.33 11.89 -4.94
CA TYR A 171 -10.31 12.51 -4.12
C TYR A 171 -10.91 13.43 -3.06
N THR A 172 -10.41 13.32 -1.83
CA THR A 172 -10.74 14.23 -0.74
C THR A 172 -9.46 14.83 -0.16
N ASN A 173 -9.37 16.14 -0.18
CA ASN A 173 -8.28 16.88 0.46
C ASN A 173 -8.64 17.16 1.92
N HIS A 174 -7.66 17.01 2.82
CA HIS A 174 -7.81 17.23 4.25
C HIS A 174 -7.01 18.43 4.78
N THR A 175 -6.24 19.08 3.93
CA THR A 175 -5.35 20.21 4.34
C THR A 175 -5.67 21.53 3.64
#